data_47422ba89dd45ccf3ed2da230e1dad5d
#
_entry.id   47422ba89dd45ccf3ed2da230e1dad5d
#
_cell.length_a   1.000
_cell.length_b   1.000
_cell.length_c   1.000
_cell.angle_alpha   90.00
_cell.angle_beta   90.00
_cell.angle_gamma   90.00
#
_symmetry.space_group_name_H-M   'P 1'
#
loop_
_entity.id
_entity.type
_entity.pdbx_description
1 polymer ?
#
loop_
_entity_poly.entity_id
_entity_poly.type
_entity_poly.pdbx_seq_one_letter_code
_entity_poly.pdbx_strand_id
1 'polypeptide(L)'
;MAPKLKSSAPNFRIGYGWDSHEFKAGVPLKIGGIALDHPKGLGGHSDGDVLLHAITDALLGGVAAPDIGTLFSPSDPRWKGADSAVFLEEALRRVKAAGYEIANVDSTLILAQPKIGPHAGRIRQHLSKLIGISPEQIGIKAKTPEGMGTDNAAIAHAAALLQKRVASVKPRQQKKRDR
;
A
#
# COMPACT_ATOMS: atom_id res chain seq x y z
N MET A 1 14.31 21.10 33.46
CA MET A 1 13.09 21.24 32.67
C MET A 1 13.45 20.91 31.23
N ALA A 2 12.93 19.80 30.65
CA ALA A 2 13.18 19.48 29.26
C ALA A 2 12.45 20.49 28.37
N PRO A 3 13.05 20.96 27.25
CA PRO A 3 12.41 21.90 26.36
C PRO A 3 11.16 21.27 25.76
N LYS A 4 10.01 21.95 25.86
CA LYS A 4 8.80 21.55 25.13
C LYS A 4 9.08 21.68 23.64
N LEU A 5 9.33 20.54 22.98
CA LEU A 5 9.36 20.47 21.53
C LEU A 5 8.01 20.97 20.99
N LYS A 6 7.99 22.14 20.37
CA LYS A 6 6.86 22.60 19.56
C LYS A 6 6.86 21.77 18.28
N SER A 7 6.29 20.58 18.35
CA SER A 7 6.15 19.69 17.21
C SER A 7 4.93 20.10 16.41
N SER A 8 5.09 21.00 15.45
CA SER A 8 4.16 21.01 14.32
C SER A 8 4.41 19.72 13.51
N ALA A 9 3.38 18.92 13.24
CA ALA A 9 3.51 17.74 12.41
C ALA A 9 4.18 18.13 11.07
N PRO A 10 5.18 17.37 10.57
CA PRO A 10 5.90 17.70 9.35
C PRO A 10 4.96 17.74 8.15
N ASN A 11 5.30 18.57 7.14
CA ASN A 11 4.48 18.68 5.94
C ASN A 11 4.51 17.40 5.09
N PHE A 12 5.59 16.64 5.18
CA PHE A 12 5.76 15.37 4.46
C PHE A 12 6.17 14.26 5.41
N ARG A 13 5.76 13.04 5.10
CA ARG A 13 6.18 11.81 5.76
C ARG A 13 6.48 10.75 4.71
N ILE A 14 7.44 9.91 5.00
CA ILE A 14 7.76 8.74 4.18
C ILE A 14 7.43 7.51 5.00
N GLY A 15 6.77 6.55 4.37
CA GLY A 15 6.62 5.21 4.90
C GLY A 15 7.27 4.21 3.95
N TYR A 16 7.77 3.13 4.51
CA TYR A 16 8.34 1.99 3.79
C TYR A 16 7.75 0.72 4.34
N GLY A 17 7.43 -0.21 3.44
CA GLY A 17 6.95 -1.54 3.78
C GLY A 17 7.56 -2.57 2.83
N TRP A 18 7.69 -3.78 3.30
CA TRP A 18 8.03 -4.93 2.47
C TRP A 18 7.31 -6.16 2.98
N ASP A 19 7.08 -7.10 2.06
CA ASP A 19 6.49 -8.38 2.41
C ASP A 19 7.00 -9.47 1.46
N SER A 20 6.89 -10.72 1.87
CA SER A 20 7.29 -11.87 1.06
C SER A 20 6.39 -13.07 1.29
N HIS A 21 6.02 -13.75 0.21
CA HIS A 21 5.19 -14.94 0.24
C HIS A 21 5.77 -16.04 -0.65
N GLU A 22 5.68 -17.27 -0.16
CA GLU A 22 6.05 -18.46 -0.92
C GLU A 22 4.97 -18.81 -1.96
N PHE A 23 5.40 -19.26 -3.15
CA PHE A 23 4.50 -19.82 -4.15
C PHE A 23 3.99 -21.20 -3.75
N LYS A 24 2.66 -21.40 -3.78
CA LYS A 24 1.97 -22.64 -3.45
C LYS A 24 1.06 -23.07 -4.59
N ALA A 25 1.07 -24.36 -4.91
CA ALA A 25 0.15 -24.93 -5.88
C ALA A 25 -1.30 -24.89 -5.35
N GLY A 26 -2.27 -24.75 -6.26
CA GLY A 26 -3.70 -24.76 -5.91
C GLY A 26 -4.21 -23.50 -5.24
N VAL A 27 -3.38 -22.44 -5.15
CA VAL A 27 -3.78 -21.13 -4.66
C VAL A 27 -3.85 -20.17 -5.84
N PRO A 28 -4.90 -19.33 -5.98
CA PRO A 28 -4.94 -18.27 -7.00
C PRO A 28 -3.84 -17.23 -6.77
N LEU A 29 -3.20 -16.78 -7.85
CA LEU A 29 -2.22 -15.71 -7.76
C LEU A 29 -2.93 -14.35 -7.82
N LYS A 30 -2.75 -13.54 -6.79
CA LYS A 30 -3.14 -12.12 -6.77
C LYS A 30 -1.93 -11.23 -6.57
N ILE A 31 -1.84 -10.14 -7.35
CA ILE A 31 -0.82 -9.11 -7.22
C ILE A 31 -1.47 -7.73 -7.43
N GLY A 32 -1.44 -6.89 -6.41
CA GLY A 32 -2.03 -5.56 -6.43
C GLY A 32 -3.55 -5.59 -6.63
N GLY A 33 -4.23 -6.57 -6.03
CA GLY A 33 -5.67 -6.79 -6.10
C GLY A 33 -6.16 -7.43 -7.40
N ILE A 34 -5.24 -7.83 -8.31
CA ILE A 34 -5.60 -8.42 -9.60
C ILE A 34 -5.20 -9.89 -9.64
N ALA A 35 -6.14 -10.75 -10.06
CA ALA A 35 -5.84 -12.14 -10.37
C ALA A 35 -4.97 -12.23 -11.64
N LEU A 36 -3.89 -13.00 -11.54
CA LEU A 36 -2.98 -13.31 -12.64
C LEU A 36 -3.05 -14.82 -12.94
N ASP A 37 -2.99 -15.15 -14.22
CA ASP A 37 -2.96 -16.54 -14.66
C ASP A 37 -1.57 -17.14 -14.40
N HIS A 38 -1.51 -18.08 -13.45
CA HIS A 38 -0.29 -18.76 -13.06
C HIS A 38 -0.64 -20.06 -12.31
N PRO A 39 0.08 -21.18 -12.49
CA PRO A 39 -0.24 -22.45 -11.84
C PRO A 39 -0.07 -22.47 -10.32
N LYS A 40 0.63 -21.48 -9.76
CA LYS A 40 0.81 -21.30 -8.33
C LYS A 40 0.37 -19.89 -7.93
N GLY A 41 -0.22 -19.73 -6.75
CA GLY A 41 -0.44 -18.44 -6.11
C GLY A 41 0.44 -18.26 -4.89
N LEU A 42 0.28 -17.16 -4.20
CA LEU A 42 1.07 -16.84 -3.02
C LEU A 42 0.37 -17.36 -1.76
N GLY A 43 1.10 -18.13 -0.96
CA GLY A 43 0.62 -18.62 0.32
C GLY A 43 0.63 -17.52 1.37
N GLY A 44 -0.45 -17.40 2.12
CA GLY A 44 -0.57 -16.43 3.20
C GLY A 44 -1.75 -16.77 4.10
N HIS A 45 -1.95 -15.99 5.16
CA HIS A 45 -3.12 -16.13 6.01
C HIS A 45 -4.37 -15.51 5.35
N SER A 46 -4.18 -14.39 4.61
CA SER A 46 -5.18 -13.74 3.76
C SER A 46 -5.13 -14.32 2.33
N ASP A 47 -5.42 -13.53 1.32
CA ASP A 47 -5.31 -13.91 -0.09
C ASP A 47 -3.86 -13.88 -0.64
N GLY A 48 -2.88 -13.53 0.19
CA GLY A 48 -1.45 -13.56 -0.12
C GLY A 48 -0.97 -12.47 -1.09
N ASP A 49 -1.71 -11.38 -1.27
CA ASP A 49 -1.28 -10.27 -2.14
C ASP A 49 -0.11 -9.50 -1.53
N VAL A 50 1.10 -9.94 -1.84
CA VAL A 50 2.35 -9.38 -1.34
C VAL A 50 2.51 -7.89 -1.65
N LEU A 51 1.98 -7.40 -2.78
CA LEU A 51 2.08 -5.99 -3.15
C LEU A 51 1.14 -5.11 -2.31
N LEU A 52 -0.10 -5.56 -2.10
CA LEU A 52 -1.04 -4.84 -1.22
C LEU A 52 -0.54 -4.81 0.22
N HIS A 53 0.06 -5.90 0.72
CA HIS A 53 0.64 -5.94 2.06
C HIS A 53 1.78 -4.93 2.22
N ALA A 54 2.75 -4.92 1.29
CA ALA A 54 3.87 -3.98 1.33
C ALA A 54 3.39 -2.51 1.24
N ILE A 55 2.40 -2.21 0.39
CA ILE A 55 1.82 -0.86 0.30
C ILE A 55 1.09 -0.50 1.60
N THR A 56 0.34 -1.44 2.19
CA THR A 56 -0.36 -1.24 3.47
C THR A 56 0.63 -0.86 4.56
N ASP A 57 1.72 -1.60 4.71
CA ASP A 57 2.75 -1.31 5.71
C ASP A 57 3.49 0.00 5.45
N ALA A 58 3.74 0.35 4.19
CA ALA A 58 4.30 1.65 3.84
C ALA A 58 3.39 2.80 4.30
N LEU A 59 2.08 2.68 4.10
CA LEU A 59 1.11 3.70 4.52
C LEU A 59 1.00 3.79 6.05
N LEU A 60 0.94 2.64 6.74
CA LEU A 60 0.89 2.56 8.19
C LEU A 60 2.16 3.15 8.81
N GLY A 61 3.35 2.78 8.32
CA GLY A 61 4.63 3.31 8.77
C GLY A 61 4.74 4.82 8.58
N GLY A 62 4.21 5.35 7.47
CA GLY A 62 4.16 6.79 7.19
C GLY A 62 3.41 7.60 8.25
N VAL A 63 2.46 7.00 8.95
CA VAL A 63 1.72 7.63 10.05
C VAL A 63 2.09 7.10 11.45
N ALA A 64 3.20 6.36 11.51
CA ALA A 64 3.69 5.74 12.75
C ALA A 64 2.64 4.83 13.44
N ALA A 65 1.80 4.17 12.64
CA ALA A 65 0.87 3.15 13.10
C ALA A 65 1.58 1.78 13.20
N PRO A 66 1.02 0.82 13.96
CA PRO A 66 1.47 -0.56 13.95
C PRO A 66 1.35 -1.19 12.56
N ASP A 67 2.15 -2.23 12.30
CA ASP A 67 2.14 -3.00 11.05
C ASP A 67 0.86 -3.81 10.84
N ILE A 68 0.73 -4.38 9.63
CA ILE A 68 -0.41 -5.21 9.23
C ILE A 68 -0.59 -6.42 10.16
N GLY A 69 0.49 -7.09 10.57
CA GLY A 69 0.43 -8.27 11.43
C GLY A 69 -0.06 -7.97 12.86
N THR A 70 0.27 -6.78 13.36
CA THR A 70 -0.22 -6.29 14.66
C THR A 70 -1.71 -5.90 14.61
N LEU A 71 -2.15 -5.28 13.51
CA LEU A 71 -3.55 -4.84 13.36
C LEU A 71 -4.49 -5.97 12.98
N PHE A 72 -4.00 -6.94 12.21
CA PHE A 72 -4.77 -8.05 11.64
C PHE A 72 -4.03 -9.37 11.92
N SER A 73 -4.01 -9.74 13.21
CA SER A 73 -3.24 -10.92 13.65
C SER A 73 -3.52 -12.16 12.80
N PRO A 74 -2.48 -12.85 12.32
CA PRO A 74 -2.64 -14.13 11.62
C PRO A 74 -3.32 -15.22 12.44
N SER A 75 -3.36 -15.10 13.77
CA SER A 75 -4.09 -16.03 14.65
C SER A 75 -5.59 -15.75 14.71
N ASP A 76 -6.07 -14.64 14.20
CA ASP A 76 -7.49 -14.29 14.18
C ASP A 76 -8.19 -14.91 12.95
N PRO A 77 -9.11 -15.85 13.15
CA PRO A 77 -9.77 -16.56 12.05
C PRO A 77 -10.58 -15.65 11.11
N ARG A 78 -10.92 -14.44 11.54
CA ARG A 78 -11.64 -13.47 10.71
C ARG A 78 -10.86 -13.07 9.45
N TRP A 79 -9.54 -13.13 9.51
CA TRP A 79 -8.65 -12.70 8.41
C TRP A 79 -8.21 -13.85 7.52
N LYS A 80 -8.61 -15.09 7.83
CA LYS A 80 -8.27 -16.25 7.02
C LYS A 80 -8.93 -16.15 5.63
N GLY A 81 -8.11 -16.04 4.59
CA GLY A 81 -8.56 -15.86 3.21
C GLY A 81 -9.19 -14.49 2.92
N ALA A 82 -9.05 -13.51 3.83
CA ALA A 82 -9.55 -12.17 3.61
C ALA A 82 -8.89 -11.51 2.40
N ASP A 83 -9.63 -10.67 1.67
CA ASP A 83 -9.09 -9.84 0.60
C ASP A 83 -8.17 -8.76 1.20
N SER A 84 -6.94 -8.67 0.70
CA SER A 84 -5.94 -7.72 1.21
C SER A 84 -6.33 -6.26 1.00
N ALA A 85 -7.30 -5.97 0.16
CA ALA A 85 -7.87 -4.63 0.02
C ALA A 85 -8.49 -4.11 1.33
N VAL A 86 -8.99 -4.99 2.19
CA VAL A 86 -9.54 -4.63 3.51
C VAL A 86 -8.45 -4.02 4.42
N PHE A 87 -7.25 -4.57 4.37
CA PHE A 87 -6.11 -4.07 5.14
C PHE A 87 -5.63 -2.71 4.62
N LEU A 88 -5.59 -2.58 3.29
CA LEU A 88 -5.26 -1.32 2.62
C LEU A 88 -6.28 -0.23 2.99
N GLU A 89 -7.58 -0.54 3.03
CA GLU A 89 -8.62 0.42 3.40
C GLU A 89 -8.41 0.98 4.81
N GLU A 90 -8.06 0.14 5.78
CA GLU A 90 -7.75 0.59 7.14
C GLU A 90 -6.50 1.48 7.17
N ALA A 91 -5.45 1.17 6.40
CA ALA A 91 -4.27 2.03 6.30
C ALA A 91 -4.63 3.40 5.72
N LEU A 92 -5.44 3.46 4.65
CA LEU A 92 -5.95 4.69 4.05
C LEU A 92 -6.75 5.53 5.06
N ARG A 93 -7.62 4.87 5.84
CA ARG A 93 -8.38 5.51 6.91
C ARG A 93 -7.46 6.16 7.95
N ARG A 94 -6.38 5.47 8.36
CA ARG A 94 -5.40 5.99 9.33
C ARG A 94 -4.60 7.16 8.77
N VAL A 95 -4.15 7.09 7.52
CA VAL A 95 -3.48 8.21 6.85
C VAL A 95 -4.36 9.46 6.86
N LYS A 96 -5.64 9.31 6.48
CA LYS A 96 -6.62 10.39 6.49
C LYS A 96 -6.87 10.94 7.89
N ALA A 97 -7.01 10.07 8.90
CA ALA A 97 -7.23 10.45 10.30
C ALA A 97 -6.03 11.21 10.88
N ALA A 98 -4.81 10.88 10.45
CA ALA A 98 -3.59 11.59 10.84
C ALA A 98 -3.43 12.97 10.14
N GLY A 99 -4.35 13.34 9.24
CA GLY A 99 -4.34 14.62 8.53
C GLY A 99 -3.44 14.65 7.31
N TYR A 100 -3.12 13.48 6.73
CA TYR A 100 -2.30 13.36 5.54
C TYR A 100 -3.11 12.82 4.35
N GLU A 101 -2.55 12.99 3.17
CA GLU A 101 -2.97 12.38 1.92
C GLU A 101 -1.76 11.78 1.21
N ILE A 102 -1.99 10.86 0.29
CA ILE A 102 -0.92 10.15 -0.42
C ILE A 102 -0.50 11.00 -1.62
N ALA A 103 0.79 11.39 -1.66
CA ALA A 103 1.37 12.11 -2.79
C ALA A 103 1.80 11.15 -3.90
N ASN A 104 2.44 10.03 -3.53
CA ASN A 104 2.74 8.95 -4.46
C ASN A 104 3.05 7.65 -3.70
N VAL A 105 2.98 6.54 -4.44
CA VAL A 105 3.47 5.22 -4.03
C VAL A 105 4.43 4.70 -5.09
N ASP A 106 5.58 4.20 -4.68
CA ASP A 106 6.53 3.52 -5.55
C ASP A 106 6.80 2.11 -5.03
N SER A 107 6.83 1.12 -5.93
CA SER A 107 6.98 -0.27 -5.55
C SER A 107 7.92 -1.05 -6.47
N THR A 108 8.53 -2.09 -5.91
CA THR A 108 9.37 -3.04 -6.64
C THR A 108 8.95 -4.46 -6.25
N LEU A 109 8.58 -5.26 -7.24
CA LEU A 109 8.30 -6.67 -7.11
C LEU A 109 9.52 -7.49 -7.54
N ILE A 110 9.88 -8.50 -6.76
CA ILE A 110 10.97 -9.44 -7.06
C ILE A 110 10.36 -10.84 -7.11
N LEU A 111 10.29 -11.43 -8.29
CA LEU A 111 9.77 -12.78 -8.52
C LEU A 111 10.26 -13.34 -9.86
N ALA A 112 10.42 -14.66 -9.93
CA ALA A 112 10.85 -15.32 -11.16
C ALA A 112 9.74 -15.32 -12.22
N GLN A 113 8.52 -15.66 -11.83
CA GLN A 113 7.32 -15.76 -12.67
C GLN A 113 6.06 -15.41 -11.85
N PRO A 114 4.99 -14.90 -12.51
CA PRO A 114 4.93 -14.46 -13.91
C PRO A 114 5.69 -13.16 -14.15
N LYS A 115 6.00 -12.83 -15.41
CA LYS A 115 6.55 -11.51 -15.76
C LYS A 115 5.52 -10.42 -15.50
N ILE A 116 5.84 -9.47 -14.64
CA ILE A 116 4.92 -8.39 -14.21
C ILE A 116 4.74 -7.30 -15.27
N GLY A 117 5.74 -7.08 -16.12
CA GLY A 117 5.69 -6.01 -17.13
C GLY A 117 4.38 -5.96 -17.93
N PRO A 118 3.89 -7.06 -18.51
CA PRO A 118 2.62 -7.08 -19.25
C PRO A 118 1.39 -6.72 -18.40
N HIS A 119 1.46 -6.90 -17.10
CA HIS A 119 0.36 -6.67 -16.16
C HIS A 119 0.45 -5.32 -15.44
N ALA A 120 1.60 -4.67 -15.46
CA ALA A 120 1.89 -3.45 -14.68
C ALA A 120 0.87 -2.33 -14.91
N GLY A 121 0.42 -2.14 -16.16
CA GLY A 121 -0.61 -1.15 -16.49
C GLY A 121 -1.96 -1.44 -15.81
N ARG A 122 -2.41 -2.71 -15.83
CA ARG A 122 -3.65 -3.14 -15.18
C ARG A 122 -3.55 -3.03 -13.65
N ILE A 123 -2.43 -3.45 -13.07
CA ILE A 123 -2.17 -3.36 -11.63
C ILE A 123 -2.20 -1.88 -11.20
N ARG A 124 -1.49 -1.00 -11.91
CA ARG A 124 -1.47 0.44 -11.63
C ARG A 124 -2.86 1.08 -11.65
N GLN A 125 -3.66 0.76 -12.67
CA GLN A 125 -5.04 1.24 -12.79
C GLN A 125 -5.92 0.76 -11.64
N HIS A 126 -5.74 -0.48 -11.19
CA HIS A 126 -6.50 -1.03 -10.07
C HIS A 126 -6.09 -0.39 -8.75
N LEU A 127 -4.79 -0.29 -8.48
CA LEU A 127 -4.26 0.38 -7.29
C LEU A 127 -4.70 1.86 -7.22
N SER A 128 -4.74 2.55 -8.36
CA SER A 128 -5.25 3.93 -8.45
C SER A 128 -6.68 4.04 -7.92
N LYS A 129 -7.54 3.10 -8.27
CA LYS A 129 -8.93 3.08 -7.78
C LYS A 129 -9.01 2.74 -6.29
N LEU A 130 -8.22 1.78 -5.82
CA LEU A 130 -8.19 1.39 -4.40
C LEU A 130 -7.66 2.51 -3.51
N ILE A 131 -6.55 3.14 -3.91
CA ILE A 131 -5.85 4.15 -3.12
C ILE A 131 -6.50 5.53 -3.25
N GLY A 132 -7.15 5.81 -4.38
CA GLY A 132 -7.78 7.09 -4.66
C GLY A 132 -6.80 8.18 -5.12
N ILE A 133 -5.72 7.79 -5.83
CA ILE A 133 -4.74 8.68 -6.46
C ILE A 133 -4.62 8.40 -7.96
N SER A 134 -4.03 9.33 -8.72
CA SER A 134 -3.84 9.14 -10.17
C SER A 134 -2.88 7.96 -10.47
N PRO A 135 -3.08 7.21 -11.56
CA PRO A 135 -2.17 6.16 -11.98
C PRO A 135 -0.72 6.65 -12.14
N GLU A 136 -0.50 7.91 -12.51
CA GLU A 136 0.82 8.53 -12.67
C GLU A 136 1.57 8.70 -11.33
N GLN A 137 0.86 8.63 -10.22
CA GLN A 137 1.43 8.68 -8.86
C GLN A 137 1.82 7.29 -8.33
N ILE A 138 1.67 6.22 -9.15
CA ILE A 138 1.94 4.84 -8.75
C ILE A 138 3.05 4.26 -9.62
N GLY A 139 4.22 4.04 -9.01
CA GLY A 139 5.36 3.35 -9.60
C GLY A 139 5.28 1.84 -9.37
N ILE A 140 5.47 1.04 -10.43
CA ILE A 140 5.60 -0.41 -10.34
C ILE A 140 6.82 -0.83 -11.14
N LYS A 141 7.78 -1.43 -10.48
CA LYS A 141 9.00 -2.02 -11.06
C LYS A 141 9.02 -3.52 -10.76
N ALA A 142 9.60 -4.29 -11.65
CA ALA A 142 9.77 -5.71 -11.44
C ALA A 142 11.24 -6.11 -11.67
N LYS A 143 11.70 -7.05 -10.87
CA LYS A 143 13.02 -7.66 -10.92
C LYS A 143 12.89 -9.17 -10.86
N THR A 144 13.88 -9.87 -11.37
CA THR A 144 14.06 -11.31 -11.18
C THR A 144 14.95 -11.56 -9.95
N PRO A 145 14.88 -12.73 -9.33
CA PRO A 145 15.72 -13.09 -8.18
C PRO A 145 17.22 -13.20 -8.48
N GLU A 146 17.62 -13.22 -9.76
CA GLU A 146 19.03 -13.28 -10.23
C GLU A 146 19.87 -14.40 -9.55
N GLY A 147 19.25 -15.57 -9.33
CA GLY A 147 19.93 -16.72 -8.72
C GLY A 147 20.15 -16.62 -7.20
N MET A 148 19.49 -15.70 -6.52
CA MET A 148 19.63 -15.51 -5.07
C MET A 148 18.84 -16.53 -4.21
N GLY A 149 18.29 -17.59 -4.84
CA GLY A 149 17.60 -18.66 -4.12
C GLY A 149 16.15 -18.35 -3.70
N THR A 150 15.57 -17.25 -4.18
CA THR A 150 14.18 -16.85 -3.87
C THR A 150 13.21 -17.13 -5.01
N ASP A 151 13.54 -18.09 -5.92
CA ASP A 151 12.70 -18.37 -7.09
C ASP A 151 11.31 -18.91 -6.76
N ASN A 152 11.14 -19.52 -5.57
CA ASN A 152 9.85 -19.99 -5.08
C ASN A 152 9.11 -18.95 -4.20
N ALA A 153 9.48 -17.67 -4.30
CA ALA A 153 8.84 -16.61 -3.54
C ALA A 153 8.56 -15.38 -4.43
N ALA A 154 7.59 -14.58 -4.02
CA ALA A 154 7.44 -13.21 -4.45
C ALA A 154 7.75 -12.28 -3.28
N ILE A 155 8.52 -11.22 -3.54
CA ILE A 155 8.89 -10.19 -2.57
C ILE A 155 8.41 -8.85 -3.13
N ALA A 156 7.80 -8.04 -2.29
CA ALA A 156 7.40 -6.69 -2.63
C ALA A 156 8.02 -5.68 -1.67
N HIS A 157 8.53 -4.60 -2.22
CA HIS A 157 8.93 -3.41 -1.49
C HIS A 157 8.04 -2.26 -1.92
N ALA A 158 7.61 -1.42 -0.98
CA ALA A 158 6.84 -0.22 -1.27
C ALA A 158 7.35 0.97 -0.45
N ALA A 159 7.36 2.14 -1.06
CA ALA A 159 7.55 3.41 -0.40
C ALA A 159 6.34 4.31 -0.68
N ALA A 160 5.85 5.01 0.34
CA ALA A 160 4.77 5.96 0.21
C ALA A 160 5.23 7.33 0.67
N LEU A 161 5.04 8.35 -0.14
CA LEU A 161 5.16 9.74 0.26
C LEU A 161 3.79 10.27 0.64
N LEU A 162 3.69 10.75 1.87
CA LEU A 162 2.49 11.39 2.41
C LEU A 162 2.73 12.89 2.54
N GLN A 163 1.74 13.69 2.17
CA GLN A 163 1.75 15.13 2.36
C GLN A 163 0.61 15.56 3.29
N LYS A 164 0.84 16.60 4.06
CA LYS A 164 -0.17 17.14 4.96
C LYS A 164 -1.33 17.72 4.14
N ARG A 165 -2.55 17.35 4.48
CA ARG A 165 -3.74 17.89 3.83
C ARG A 165 -3.84 19.39 4.09
N VAL A 166 -3.94 20.16 3.03
CA VAL A 166 -4.28 21.58 3.13
C VAL A 166 -5.78 21.69 3.35
N ALA A 167 -6.18 22.32 4.45
CA ALA A 167 -7.59 22.61 4.68
C ALA A 167 -8.11 23.47 3.51
N SER A 168 -9.14 23.00 2.80
CA SER A 168 -9.79 23.80 1.76
C SER A 168 -10.33 25.08 2.38
N VAL A 169 -9.75 26.22 2.03
CA VAL A 169 -10.28 27.52 2.40
C VAL A 169 -11.65 27.65 1.72
N LYS A 170 -12.74 27.56 2.47
CA LYS A 170 -14.07 27.86 1.93
C LYS A 170 -14.05 29.29 1.36
N PRO A 171 -14.51 29.53 0.14
CA PRO A 171 -14.60 30.87 -0.40
C PRO A 171 -15.39 31.75 0.57
N ARG A 172 -14.81 32.87 0.95
CA ARG A 172 -15.46 33.86 1.80
C ARG A 172 -16.69 34.36 1.04
N GLN A 173 -17.91 34.04 1.50
CA GLN A 173 -19.12 34.61 0.93
C GLN A 173 -19.03 36.13 1.03
N GLN A 174 -18.92 36.80 -0.10
CA GLN A 174 -19.05 38.26 -0.18
C GLN A 174 -20.45 38.60 0.29
N LYS A 175 -20.57 39.22 1.46
CA LYS A 175 -21.84 39.86 1.86
C LYS A 175 -22.15 40.91 0.79
N LYS A 176 -23.23 40.68 0.02
CA LYS A 176 -23.85 41.74 -0.79
C LYS A 176 -24.17 42.89 0.16
N ARG A 177 -23.52 44.02 -0.06
CA ARG A 177 -23.97 45.30 0.52
C ARG A 177 -25.16 45.72 -0.33
N ASP A 178 -26.36 45.54 0.19
CA ASP A 178 -27.55 46.19 -0.35
C ASP A 178 -27.39 47.69 -0.13
N ARG A 179 -27.50 48.43 -1.22
CA ARG A 179 -27.69 49.88 -1.21
C ARG A 179 -29.17 50.18 -1.33
#